data_89ee0206ab9e79db0d702d3c4c65f1db
#
_entry.id   89ee0206ab9e79db0d702d3c4c65f1db
#
_cell.length_a   1.000
_cell.length_b   1.000
_cell.length_c   1.000
_cell.angle_alpha   90.00
_cell.angle_beta   90.00
_cell.angle_gamma   90.00
#
_symmetry.space_group_name_H-M   'P 1'
#
loop_
_entity.id
_entity.type
_entity.pdbx_description
1 polymer ?
#
loop_
_entity_poly.entity_id
_entity_poly.type
_entity_poly.pdbx_seq_one_letter_code
_entity_poly.pdbx_strand_id
1 'polypeptide(L)'
;MIEPRKQVNHIYGYIRVSSEQQVKDGSSLDEQKRSIEEFVANKYGGRKVDKFFTDAGISGMKPLLERPGSRELTDVMDANDVIVATKLDRLARSFLEMLNMIPTLEETGITLYFCDMFNDIPVVLPKEKAKTGLEAKMDMTRIANQQLVTNMAMFAEIERETIMSRLNGGKLVYAEKGYSIGGKTPFGYRKEYDDSGSRRRTKLVPIPEEFAVLKHIWALREKGLGARKIAKQIQSS
;
A
#
# COMPACT_ATOMS: atom_id res chain seq x y z
N MET A 1 -20.15 11.25 35.42
CA MET A 1 -20.76 10.01 34.93
C MET A 1 -19.86 9.44 33.85
N ILE A 2 -19.28 8.28 34.10
CA ILE A 2 -18.46 7.55 33.12
C ILE A 2 -19.47 6.98 32.13
N GLU A 3 -19.36 7.36 30.85
CA GLU A 3 -20.20 6.76 29.80
C GLU A 3 -20.07 5.23 29.87
N PRO A 4 -21.19 4.48 29.71
CA PRO A 4 -21.09 3.04 29.63
C PRO A 4 -20.18 2.69 28.45
N ARG A 5 -19.02 2.07 28.73
CA ARG A 5 -18.14 1.54 27.69
C ARG A 5 -19.01 0.68 26.78
N LYS A 6 -19.03 0.96 25.47
CA LYS A 6 -19.70 0.07 24.50
C LYS A 6 -19.24 -1.35 24.83
N GLN A 7 -20.19 -2.26 24.96
CA GLN A 7 -19.91 -3.64 25.32
C GLN A 7 -19.10 -4.26 24.19
N VAL A 8 -17.83 -4.56 24.45
CA VAL A 8 -16.96 -5.28 23.52
C VAL A 8 -17.35 -6.75 23.59
N ASN A 9 -17.74 -7.33 22.45
CA ASN A 9 -18.13 -8.73 22.36
C ASN A 9 -16.89 -9.62 22.47
N HIS A 10 -16.06 -9.64 21.44
CA HIS A 10 -14.82 -10.43 21.40
C HIS A 10 -13.60 -9.56 21.14
N ILE A 11 -12.44 -10.04 21.57
CA ILE A 11 -11.14 -9.43 21.31
C ILE A 11 -10.27 -10.45 20.58
N TYR A 12 -9.94 -10.16 19.35
CA TYR A 12 -9.14 -11.02 18.49
C TYR A 12 -7.73 -10.47 18.30
N GLY A 13 -6.74 -11.34 18.38
CA GLY A 13 -5.36 -11.03 18.02
C GLY A 13 -5.05 -11.50 16.60
N TYR A 14 -4.44 -10.64 15.77
CA TYR A 14 -3.92 -11.04 14.48
C TYR A 14 -2.40 -10.95 14.45
N ILE A 15 -1.74 -12.05 14.08
CA ILE A 15 -0.29 -12.17 14.04
C ILE A 15 0.19 -12.74 12.72
N ARG A 16 1.34 -12.27 12.23
CA ARG A 16 1.93 -12.71 10.97
C ARG A 16 3.45 -12.72 11.00
N VAL A 17 4.06 -13.74 10.39
CA VAL A 17 5.48 -13.79 10.06
C VAL A 17 5.67 -14.21 8.61
N SER A 18 6.68 -13.65 7.93
CA SER A 18 6.87 -13.79 6.48
C SER A 18 7.84 -14.89 6.06
N SER A 19 8.62 -15.47 6.97
CA SER A 19 9.63 -16.48 6.64
C SER A 19 9.45 -17.75 7.46
N GLU A 20 9.73 -18.91 6.82
CA GLU A 20 9.75 -20.20 7.51
C GLU A 20 10.77 -20.25 8.65
N GLN A 21 11.85 -19.47 8.56
CA GLN A 21 12.88 -19.39 9.59
C GLN A 21 12.35 -18.67 10.84
N GLN A 22 11.57 -17.59 10.67
CA GLN A 22 10.88 -16.91 11.77
C GLN A 22 9.77 -17.77 12.40
N VAL A 23 9.17 -18.67 11.62
CA VAL A 23 8.22 -19.66 12.14
C VAL A 23 8.93 -20.71 13.00
N LYS A 24 10.12 -21.18 12.56
CA LYS A 24 10.88 -22.21 13.29
C LYS A 24 11.48 -21.70 14.60
N ASP A 25 11.90 -20.43 14.64
CA ASP A 25 12.47 -19.81 15.84
C ASP A 25 11.39 -19.49 16.89
N GLY A 26 10.10 -19.46 16.53
CA GLY A 26 8.95 -19.24 17.42
C GLY A 26 8.90 -17.85 18.09
N SER A 27 10.06 -17.26 18.34
CA SER A 27 10.24 -16.03 19.14
C SER A 27 9.42 -14.85 18.65
N SER A 28 9.33 -14.65 17.33
CA SER A 28 8.61 -13.51 16.75
C SER A 28 7.08 -13.61 16.86
N LEU A 29 6.50 -14.81 16.81
CA LEU A 29 5.06 -15.00 17.00
C LEU A 29 4.67 -14.89 18.48
N ASP A 30 5.49 -15.44 19.37
CA ASP A 30 5.24 -15.38 20.81
C ASP A 30 5.43 -13.95 21.35
N GLU A 31 6.39 -13.19 20.79
CA GLU A 31 6.55 -11.78 21.08
C GLU A 31 5.31 -10.97 20.66
N GLN A 32 4.80 -11.19 19.45
CA GLN A 32 3.58 -10.53 18.99
C GLN A 32 2.37 -10.87 19.88
N LYS A 33 2.21 -12.15 20.26
CA LYS A 33 1.14 -12.57 21.19
C LYS A 33 1.24 -11.83 22.52
N ARG A 34 2.44 -11.81 23.12
CA ARG A 34 2.67 -11.13 24.39
C ARG A 34 2.33 -9.65 24.32
N SER A 35 2.82 -8.92 23.31
CA SER A 35 2.51 -7.49 23.12
C SER A 35 0.99 -7.26 23.02
N ILE A 36 0.28 -8.11 22.27
CA ILE A 36 -1.18 -8.00 22.12
C ILE A 36 -1.90 -8.30 23.45
N GLU A 37 -1.50 -9.35 24.17
CA GLU A 37 -2.08 -9.72 25.47
C GLU A 37 -1.88 -8.62 26.51
N GLU A 38 -0.68 -8.04 26.60
CA GLU A 38 -0.36 -6.92 27.49
C GLU A 38 -1.20 -5.68 27.16
N PHE A 39 -1.32 -5.34 25.88
CA PHE A 39 -2.16 -4.23 25.43
C PHE A 39 -3.63 -4.46 25.81
N VAL A 40 -4.17 -5.64 25.55
CA VAL A 40 -5.57 -5.99 25.82
C VAL A 40 -5.84 -5.96 27.34
N ALA A 41 -4.96 -6.55 28.12
CA ALA A 41 -5.09 -6.55 29.59
C ALA A 41 -5.11 -5.12 30.17
N ASN A 42 -4.22 -4.27 29.71
CA ASN A 42 -4.12 -2.88 30.17
C ASN A 42 -5.36 -2.06 29.73
N LYS A 43 -5.77 -2.18 28.47
CA LYS A 43 -6.84 -1.36 27.91
C LYS A 43 -8.25 -1.81 28.35
N TYR A 44 -8.44 -3.10 28.53
CA TYR A 44 -9.76 -3.71 28.81
C TYR A 44 -9.88 -4.31 30.20
N GLY A 45 -9.11 -3.80 31.17
CA GLY A 45 -9.27 -4.13 32.61
C GLY A 45 -9.01 -5.60 32.92
N GLY A 46 -7.96 -6.17 32.37
CA GLY A 46 -7.55 -7.57 32.62
C GLY A 46 -8.25 -8.60 31.74
N ARG A 47 -9.02 -8.18 30.72
CA ARG A 47 -9.57 -9.14 29.71
C ARG A 47 -8.43 -9.83 28.99
N LYS A 48 -8.73 -11.05 28.53
CA LYS A 48 -7.84 -11.85 27.68
C LYS A 48 -8.25 -11.73 26.21
N VAL A 49 -7.34 -12.06 25.32
CA VAL A 49 -7.62 -12.27 23.90
C VAL A 49 -8.43 -13.56 23.76
N ASP A 50 -9.58 -13.49 23.09
CA ASP A 50 -10.48 -14.62 22.92
C ASP A 50 -9.91 -15.64 21.94
N LYS A 51 -9.32 -15.17 20.84
CA LYS A 51 -8.68 -16.03 19.82
C LYS A 51 -7.59 -15.28 19.06
N PHE A 52 -6.52 -16.03 18.70
CA PHE A 52 -5.48 -15.55 17.78
C PHE A 52 -5.67 -16.15 16.38
N PHE A 53 -5.59 -15.31 15.37
CA PHE A 53 -5.54 -15.69 13.97
C PHE A 53 -4.11 -15.50 13.46
N THR A 54 -3.58 -16.53 12.80
CA THR A 54 -2.15 -16.59 12.47
C THR A 54 -1.93 -16.86 11.00
N ASP A 55 -1.11 -16.02 10.38
CA ASP A 55 -0.57 -16.23 9.03
C ASP A 55 0.94 -16.47 9.12
N ALA A 56 1.32 -17.73 9.36
CA ALA A 56 2.71 -18.15 9.46
C ALA A 56 3.29 -18.47 8.09
N GLY A 57 4.49 -17.95 7.79
CA GLY A 57 5.17 -18.15 6.49
C GLY A 57 4.51 -17.43 5.31
N ILE A 58 3.56 -16.54 5.57
CA ILE A 58 2.82 -15.82 4.53
C ILE A 58 3.44 -14.45 4.28
N SER A 59 3.85 -14.21 3.02
CA SER A 59 4.38 -12.90 2.61
C SER A 59 3.34 -11.79 2.79
N GLY A 60 3.77 -10.64 3.30
CA GLY A 60 2.95 -9.43 3.36
C GLY A 60 2.50 -8.92 1.98
N MET A 61 3.13 -9.39 0.89
CA MET A 61 2.72 -9.08 -0.48
C MET A 61 1.40 -9.75 -0.89
N LYS A 62 1.00 -10.83 -0.21
CA LYS A 62 -0.28 -11.48 -0.46
C LYS A 62 -1.42 -10.60 0.10
N PRO A 63 -2.46 -10.30 -0.68
CA PRO A 63 -3.61 -9.52 -0.21
C PRO A 63 -4.22 -10.09 1.06
N LEU A 64 -4.73 -9.24 1.95
CA LEU A 64 -5.23 -9.66 3.26
C LEU A 64 -6.27 -10.78 3.15
N LEU A 65 -7.31 -10.59 2.33
CA LEU A 65 -8.40 -11.56 2.16
C LEU A 65 -8.00 -12.89 1.49
N GLU A 66 -6.79 -12.98 0.96
CA GLU A 66 -6.24 -14.23 0.40
C GLU A 66 -5.41 -15.02 1.41
N ARG A 67 -5.12 -14.46 2.59
CA ARG A 67 -4.38 -15.12 3.65
C ARG A 67 -5.33 -15.97 4.48
N PRO A 68 -4.98 -17.23 4.81
CA PRO A 68 -5.88 -18.14 5.53
C PRO A 68 -6.34 -17.60 6.88
N GLY A 69 -5.41 -17.13 7.72
CA GLY A 69 -5.72 -16.64 9.07
C GLY A 69 -6.54 -15.34 9.03
N SER A 70 -6.27 -14.46 8.07
CA SER A 70 -7.07 -13.26 7.87
C SER A 70 -8.48 -13.58 7.37
N ARG A 71 -8.64 -14.55 6.47
CA ARG A 71 -9.96 -14.99 5.99
C ARG A 71 -10.77 -15.57 7.14
N GLU A 72 -10.17 -16.46 7.94
CA GLU A 72 -10.82 -17.04 9.13
C GLU A 72 -11.26 -15.95 10.12
N LEU A 73 -10.44 -14.90 10.33
CA LEU A 73 -10.81 -13.74 11.14
C LEU A 73 -12.02 -13.00 10.53
N THR A 74 -12.00 -12.75 9.22
CA THR A 74 -13.10 -12.06 8.52
C THR A 74 -14.42 -12.82 8.60
N ASP A 75 -14.36 -14.16 8.58
CA ASP A 75 -15.56 -15.01 8.64
C ASP A 75 -16.24 -15.02 10.02
N VAL A 76 -15.51 -14.66 11.08
CA VAL A 76 -16.04 -14.71 12.47
C VAL A 76 -16.22 -13.34 13.10
N MET A 77 -15.61 -12.28 12.57
CA MET A 77 -15.71 -10.94 13.16
C MET A 77 -17.11 -10.35 12.98
N ASP A 78 -17.59 -9.68 14.00
CA ASP A 78 -18.92 -9.04 14.02
C ASP A 78 -18.85 -7.65 14.68
N ALA A 79 -19.96 -6.94 14.63
CA ALA A 79 -20.05 -5.60 15.23
C ALA A 79 -19.73 -5.61 16.73
N ASN A 80 -19.02 -4.59 17.17
CA ASN A 80 -18.46 -4.41 18.52
C ASN A 80 -17.31 -5.37 18.89
N ASP A 81 -16.77 -6.12 17.93
CA ASP A 81 -15.53 -6.84 18.14
C ASP A 81 -14.32 -5.91 18.06
N VAL A 82 -13.24 -6.32 18.71
CA VAL A 82 -11.96 -5.63 18.72
C VAL A 82 -10.91 -6.51 18.08
N ILE A 83 -10.21 -5.97 17.10
CA ILE A 83 -9.06 -6.61 16.47
C ILE A 83 -7.81 -5.88 16.92
N VAL A 84 -6.80 -6.63 17.35
CA VAL A 84 -5.49 -6.08 17.74
C VAL A 84 -4.39 -6.79 16.96
N ALA A 85 -3.55 -6.01 16.31
CA ALA A 85 -2.30 -6.47 15.72
C ALA A 85 -1.13 -5.65 16.29
N THR A 86 0.12 -6.10 16.15
CA THR A 86 1.25 -5.35 16.68
C THR A 86 1.55 -4.10 15.84
N LYS A 87 1.69 -4.28 14.53
CA LYS A 87 2.06 -3.21 13.60
C LYS A 87 1.25 -3.30 12.32
N LEU A 88 1.21 -2.20 11.59
CA LEU A 88 0.50 -2.08 10.31
C LEU A 88 0.95 -3.16 9.30
N ASP A 89 2.25 -3.44 9.20
CA ASP A 89 2.80 -4.39 8.23
C ASP A 89 2.36 -5.85 8.49
N ARG A 90 1.74 -6.13 9.63
CA ARG A 90 1.11 -7.44 9.89
C ARG A 90 -0.18 -7.59 9.09
N LEU A 91 -1.00 -6.54 9.05
CA LEU A 91 -2.29 -6.54 8.35
C LEU A 91 -2.17 -6.07 6.89
N ALA A 92 -1.61 -4.90 6.66
CA ALA A 92 -1.48 -4.25 5.36
C ALA A 92 -0.01 -4.13 4.95
N ARG A 93 0.28 -4.10 3.65
CA ARG A 93 1.64 -3.94 3.11
C ARG A 93 2.07 -2.47 2.99
N SER A 94 1.13 -1.54 3.10
CA SER A 94 1.37 -0.10 2.99
C SER A 94 0.29 0.69 3.71
N PHE A 95 0.57 1.95 3.99
CA PHE A 95 -0.44 2.88 4.52
C PHE A 95 -1.61 3.05 3.55
N LEU A 96 -1.37 3.07 2.25
CA LEU A 96 -2.40 3.19 1.23
C LEU A 96 -3.36 1.99 1.25
N GLU A 97 -2.84 0.77 1.37
CA GLU A 97 -3.69 -0.43 1.48
C GLU A 97 -4.56 -0.36 2.74
N MET A 98 -4.00 0.04 3.88
CA MET A 98 -4.77 0.21 5.12
C MET A 98 -5.88 1.26 4.96
N LEU A 99 -5.56 2.43 4.38
CA LEU A 99 -6.53 3.49 4.14
C LEU A 99 -7.70 3.03 3.27
N ASN A 100 -7.44 2.23 2.25
CA ASN A 100 -8.48 1.68 1.37
C ASN A 100 -9.39 0.67 2.10
N MET A 101 -8.91 0.05 3.18
CA MET A 101 -9.67 -0.91 3.97
C MET A 101 -10.53 -0.24 5.07
N ILE A 102 -10.12 0.93 5.58
CA ILE A 102 -10.79 1.61 6.68
C ILE A 102 -12.31 1.74 6.45
N PRO A 103 -12.81 2.25 5.31
CA PRO A 103 -14.24 2.42 5.10
C PRO A 103 -15.04 1.12 5.25
N THR A 104 -14.51 0.02 4.70
CA THR A 104 -15.16 -1.30 4.80
C THR A 104 -15.16 -1.80 6.24
N LEU A 105 -14.04 -1.66 6.95
CA LEU A 105 -13.92 -2.09 8.34
C LEU A 105 -14.79 -1.25 9.29
N GLU A 106 -14.97 0.04 9.03
CA GLU A 106 -15.89 0.89 9.77
C GLU A 106 -17.35 0.43 9.62
N GLU A 107 -17.73 -0.05 8.42
CA GLU A 107 -19.08 -0.56 8.13
C GLU A 107 -19.37 -1.87 8.85
N THR A 108 -18.37 -2.71 9.08
CA THR A 108 -18.53 -3.94 9.89
C THR A 108 -18.77 -3.65 11.37
N GLY A 109 -18.50 -2.44 11.83
CA GLY A 109 -18.72 -2.03 13.22
C GLY A 109 -17.63 -2.50 14.18
N ILE A 110 -16.47 -2.94 13.70
CA ILE A 110 -15.31 -3.35 14.50
C ILE A 110 -14.47 -2.15 14.96
N THR A 111 -13.61 -2.39 15.94
CA THR A 111 -12.51 -1.49 16.32
C THR A 111 -11.19 -2.15 16.07
N LEU A 112 -10.25 -1.47 15.42
CA LEU A 112 -8.91 -1.99 15.11
C LEU A 112 -7.81 -1.17 15.80
N TYR A 113 -6.88 -1.86 16.46
CA TYR A 113 -5.69 -1.29 17.07
C TYR A 113 -4.40 -1.89 16.51
N PHE A 114 -3.35 -1.08 16.49
CA PHE A 114 -1.95 -1.53 16.38
C PHE A 114 -1.24 -1.22 17.69
N CYS A 115 -1.01 -2.24 18.53
CA CYS A 115 -0.55 -2.04 19.90
C CYS A 115 0.88 -1.50 20.03
N ASP A 116 1.75 -1.73 19.05
CA ASP A 116 3.12 -1.18 19.03
C ASP A 116 3.20 0.17 18.28
N MET A 117 2.06 0.73 17.91
CA MET A 117 1.95 1.96 17.11
C MET A 117 0.78 2.81 17.62
N PHE A 118 0.84 4.10 17.34
CA PHE A 118 -0.28 5.03 17.51
C PHE A 118 -0.81 5.24 18.93
N ASN A 119 0.00 4.93 19.97
CA ASN A 119 -0.30 5.28 21.37
C ASN A 119 -1.75 4.97 21.79
N ASP A 120 -2.19 3.76 21.61
CA ASP A 120 -3.56 3.29 21.95
C ASP A 120 -4.71 3.98 21.19
N ILE A 121 -4.42 4.74 20.15
CA ILE A 121 -5.43 5.32 19.27
C ILE A 121 -5.90 4.23 18.30
N PRO A 122 -7.23 3.96 18.21
CA PRO A 122 -7.72 2.99 17.23
C PRO A 122 -7.55 3.54 15.82
N VAL A 123 -7.17 2.67 14.88
CA VAL A 123 -7.07 3.02 13.46
C VAL A 123 -8.44 2.94 12.78
N VAL A 124 -9.29 2.02 13.25
CA VAL A 124 -10.68 1.89 12.80
C VAL A 124 -11.61 2.02 13.99
N LEU A 125 -12.65 2.80 13.84
CA LEU A 125 -13.75 2.94 14.78
C LEU A 125 -15.09 2.69 14.06
N PRO A 126 -16.05 2.02 14.71
CA PRO A 126 -17.39 1.85 14.14
C PRO A 126 -18.02 3.18 13.71
N LYS A 127 -18.70 3.20 12.58
CA LYS A 127 -19.51 4.36 12.19
C LYS A 127 -20.59 4.60 13.26
N GLU A 128 -20.60 5.77 13.87
CA GLU A 128 -21.70 6.17 14.74
C GLU A 128 -22.84 6.74 13.91
N LYS A 129 -24.08 6.38 14.28
CA LYS A 129 -25.25 7.13 13.81
C LYS A 129 -25.09 8.56 14.32
N ALA A 130 -25.30 9.55 13.44
CA ALA A 130 -25.17 10.96 13.77
C ALA A 130 -25.98 11.26 15.05
N LYS A 131 -25.30 11.62 16.12
CA LYS A 131 -25.94 12.14 17.35
C LYS A 131 -26.41 13.55 17.01
N THR A 132 -27.71 13.81 17.03
CA THR A 132 -28.31 15.14 16.88
C THR A 132 -28.41 15.78 18.26
N GLY A 133 -27.83 16.97 18.40
CA GLY A 133 -27.99 17.80 19.60
C GLY A 133 -26.70 18.13 20.34
N LEU A 134 -26.81 18.91 21.43
CA LEU A 134 -25.72 19.38 22.29
C LEU A 134 -24.89 18.26 22.94
N GLU A 135 -25.25 17.00 22.75
CA GLU A 135 -24.56 15.81 23.24
C GLU A 135 -23.40 15.32 22.35
N ALA A 136 -23.07 16.02 21.27
CA ALA A 136 -21.80 15.82 20.58
C ALA A 136 -20.65 16.37 21.45
N LYS A 137 -20.48 15.81 22.68
CA LYS A 137 -19.27 15.97 23.46
C LYS A 137 -18.12 15.64 22.52
N MET A 138 -17.12 16.51 22.48
CA MET A 138 -15.89 16.32 21.72
C MET A 138 -15.34 14.94 22.09
N ASP A 139 -15.60 13.94 21.24
CA ASP A 139 -15.03 12.61 21.41
C ASP A 139 -13.55 12.69 21.00
N MET A 140 -12.69 12.89 22.00
CA MET A 140 -11.25 13.03 21.82
C MET A 140 -10.67 11.81 21.11
N THR A 141 -11.25 10.62 21.28
CA THR A 141 -10.81 9.41 20.60
C THR A 141 -11.09 9.49 19.09
N ARG A 142 -12.26 10.03 18.70
CA ARG A 142 -12.58 10.24 17.28
C ARG A 142 -11.73 11.32 16.64
N ILE A 143 -11.48 12.40 17.35
CA ILE A 143 -10.59 13.46 16.87
C ILE A 143 -9.18 12.90 16.67
N ALA A 144 -8.66 12.15 17.63
CA ALA A 144 -7.36 11.52 17.55
C ALA A 144 -7.31 10.47 16.39
N ASN A 145 -8.35 9.68 16.23
CA ASN A 145 -8.48 8.75 15.11
C ASN A 145 -8.47 9.47 13.75
N GLN A 146 -9.26 10.53 13.63
CA GLN A 146 -9.33 11.31 12.38
C GLN A 146 -7.98 11.96 12.05
N GLN A 147 -7.28 12.48 13.05
CA GLN A 147 -5.93 13.01 12.89
C GLN A 147 -4.94 11.92 12.47
N LEU A 148 -5.04 10.73 13.08
CA LEU A 148 -4.22 9.58 12.73
C LEU A 148 -4.43 9.16 11.28
N VAL A 149 -5.67 9.00 10.85
CA VAL A 149 -6.01 8.61 9.46
C VAL A 149 -5.51 9.66 8.47
N THR A 150 -5.60 10.96 8.80
CA THR A 150 -5.05 12.04 8.00
C THR A 150 -3.53 11.95 7.86
N ASN A 151 -2.83 11.68 8.98
CA ASN A 151 -1.38 11.48 8.95
C ASN A 151 -0.98 10.24 8.12
N MET A 152 -1.74 9.14 8.24
CA MET A 152 -1.52 7.94 7.41
C MET A 152 -1.68 8.24 5.92
N ALA A 153 -2.66 9.06 5.54
CA ALA A 153 -2.85 9.48 4.14
C ALA A 153 -1.64 10.29 3.63
N MET A 154 -1.10 11.17 4.44
CA MET A 154 0.13 11.92 4.10
C MET A 154 1.34 10.98 3.93
N PHE A 155 1.54 10.03 4.83
CA PHE A 155 2.61 9.03 4.70
C PHE A 155 2.45 8.14 3.46
N ALA A 156 1.22 7.75 3.12
CA ALA A 156 0.94 6.97 1.91
C ALA A 156 1.33 7.75 0.63
N GLU A 157 1.08 9.06 0.59
CA GLU A 157 1.48 9.88 -0.55
C GLU A 157 3.01 10.04 -0.65
N ILE A 158 3.69 10.27 0.47
CA ILE A 158 5.17 10.34 0.52
C ILE A 158 5.79 9.00 0.05
N GLU A 159 5.24 7.88 0.48
CA GLU A 159 5.68 6.55 0.05
C GLU A 159 5.54 6.38 -1.47
N ARG A 160 4.38 6.76 -2.01
CA ARG A 160 4.10 6.73 -3.44
C ARG A 160 5.07 7.61 -4.24
N GLU A 161 5.29 8.86 -3.81
CA GLU A 161 6.23 9.78 -4.45
C GLU A 161 7.66 9.22 -4.42
N THR A 162 8.06 8.63 -3.29
CA THR A 162 9.38 8.01 -3.12
C THR A 162 9.56 6.86 -4.10
N ILE A 163 8.57 5.98 -4.26
CA ILE A 163 8.59 4.87 -5.22
C ILE A 163 8.69 5.42 -6.65
N MET A 164 7.87 6.42 -7.00
CA MET A 164 7.87 7.02 -8.33
C MET A 164 9.21 7.70 -8.64
N SER A 165 9.80 8.41 -7.68
CA SER A 165 11.12 9.03 -7.82
C SER A 165 12.22 7.98 -8.09
N ARG A 166 12.23 6.88 -7.33
CA ARG A 166 13.19 5.77 -7.55
C ARG A 166 13.03 5.13 -8.93
N LEU A 167 11.78 4.90 -9.36
CA LEU A 167 11.48 4.33 -10.67
C LEU A 167 11.92 5.27 -11.81
N ASN A 168 11.67 6.57 -11.67
CA ASN A 168 12.07 7.56 -12.67
C ASN A 168 13.59 7.73 -12.71
N GLY A 169 14.26 7.78 -11.55
CA GLY A 169 15.73 7.79 -11.48
C GLY A 169 16.35 6.56 -12.16
N GLY A 170 15.79 5.37 -11.89
CA GLY A 170 16.22 4.14 -12.57
C GLY A 170 16.04 4.20 -14.09
N LYS A 171 14.90 4.74 -14.58
CA LYS A 171 14.65 4.91 -16.02
C LYS A 171 15.66 5.87 -16.68
N LEU A 172 16.01 6.97 -16.01
CA LEU A 172 16.99 7.92 -16.53
C LEU A 172 18.37 7.26 -16.72
N VAL A 173 18.85 6.54 -15.71
CA VAL A 173 20.12 5.80 -15.79
C VAL A 173 20.09 4.75 -16.91
N TYR A 174 18.94 4.10 -17.13
CA TYR A 174 18.79 3.17 -18.24
C TYR A 174 18.83 3.86 -19.60
N ALA A 175 18.15 5.01 -19.74
CA ALA A 175 18.16 5.82 -20.96
C ALA A 175 19.57 6.36 -21.28
N GLU A 176 20.33 6.84 -20.28
CA GLU A 176 21.71 7.30 -20.42
C GLU A 176 22.65 6.19 -20.94
N LYS A 177 22.36 4.94 -20.55
CA LYS A 177 23.09 3.75 -21.06
C LYS A 177 22.60 3.28 -22.43
N GLY A 178 21.67 4.00 -23.08
CA GLY A 178 21.09 3.67 -24.38
C GLY A 178 20.09 2.52 -24.37
N TYR A 179 19.60 2.13 -23.18
CA TYR A 179 18.57 1.10 -23.08
C TYR A 179 17.16 1.70 -23.22
N SER A 180 16.25 0.94 -23.79
CA SER A 180 14.84 1.28 -23.87
C SER A 180 14.18 1.22 -22.47
N ILE A 181 13.52 2.30 -22.09
CA ILE A 181 12.77 2.39 -20.83
C ILE A 181 11.34 1.87 -20.92
N GLY A 182 10.98 1.18 -22.01
CA GLY A 182 9.65 0.66 -22.29
C GLY A 182 8.87 1.50 -23.31
N GLY A 183 7.61 1.16 -23.51
CA GLY A 183 6.74 1.82 -24.48
C GLY A 183 6.82 1.24 -25.91
N LYS A 184 6.10 1.89 -26.83
CA LYS A 184 6.16 1.54 -28.26
C LYS A 184 7.51 1.98 -28.82
N THR A 185 8.05 1.17 -29.73
CA THR A 185 9.26 1.53 -30.46
C THR A 185 8.98 2.78 -31.30
N PRO A 186 9.75 3.87 -31.15
CA PRO A 186 9.57 5.04 -31.97
C PRO A 186 9.97 4.73 -33.42
N PHE A 187 9.37 5.46 -34.37
CA PHE A 187 9.74 5.40 -35.78
C PHE A 187 11.23 5.74 -35.94
N GLY A 188 11.91 5.05 -36.81
CA GLY A 188 13.36 5.21 -37.04
C GLY A 188 14.23 4.31 -36.18
N TYR A 189 13.64 3.53 -35.29
CA TYR A 189 14.36 2.62 -34.41
C TYR A 189 13.76 1.23 -34.36
N ARG A 190 14.60 0.21 -34.14
CA ARG A 190 14.18 -1.15 -33.81
C ARG A 190 14.68 -1.53 -32.42
N LYS A 191 14.02 -2.50 -31.80
CA LYS A 191 14.46 -3.07 -30.53
C LYS A 191 15.42 -4.22 -30.77
N GLU A 192 16.60 -4.14 -30.17
CA GLU A 192 17.55 -5.23 -30.08
C GLU A 192 17.70 -5.67 -28.63
N TYR A 193 17.81 -6.98 -28.41
CA TYR A 193 17.96 -7.54 -27.08
C TYR A 193 19.44 -7.69 -26.74
N ASP A 194 19.81 -7.23 -25.54
CA ASP A 194 21.13 -7.39 -24.97
C ASP A 194 21.01 -8.41 -23.81
N ASP A 195 21.46 -9.62 -24.09
CA ASP A 195 21.44 -10.74 -23.15
C ASP A 195 22.77 -10.90 -22.41
N SER A 196 23.71 -9.93 -22.51
CA SER A 196 25.05 -9.97 -21.88
C SER A 196 25.04 -9.88 -20.35
N GLY A 197 23.89 -9.64 -19.72
CA GLY A 197 23.75 -9.50 -18.27
C GLY A 197 22.74 -10.48 -17.64
N SER A 198 22.62 -10.45 -16.32
CA SER A 198 21.66 -11.28 -15.56
C SER A 198 20.18 -11.00 -15.87
N ARG A 199 19.89 -9.92 -16.56
CA ARG A 199 18.52 -9.55 -16.99
C ARG A 199 18.57 -9.12 -18.45
N ARG A 200 17.63 -9.65 -19.24
CA ARG A 200 17.42 -9.26 -20.63
C ARG A 200 17.10 -7.76 -20.72
N ARG A 201 17.92 -7.04 -21.48
CA ARG A 201 17.78 -5.59 -21.69
C ARG A 201 17.46 -5.32 -23.16
N THR A 202 16.81 -4.20 -23.42
CA THR A 202 16.43 -3.81 -24.78
C THR A 202 17.11 -2.50 -25.13
N LYS A 203 17.87 -2.48 -26.23
CA LYS A 203 18.43 -1.28 -26.83
C LYS A 203 17.57 -0.81 -28.00
N LEU A 204 17.55 0.50 -28.22
CA LEU A 204 16.98 1.11 -29.42
C LEU A 204 18.12 1.32 -30.42
N VAL A 205 18.05 0.63 -31.55
CA VAL A 205 19.04 0.74 -32.61
C VAL A 205 18.42 1.44 -33.81
N PRO A 206 19.06 2.48 -34.36
CA PRO A 206 18.51 3.19 -35.52
C PRO A 206 18.35 2.25 -36.73
N ILE A 207 17.24 2.36 -37.46
CA ILE A 207 17.05 1.80 -38.79
C ILE A 207 17.53 2.85 -39.78
N PRO A 208 18.64 2.64 -40.53
CA PRO A 208 19.31 3.69 -41.30
C PRO A 208 18.36 4.46 -42.24
N GLU A 209 17.47 3.74 -42.93
CA GLU A 209 16.51 4.32 -43.88
C GLU A 209 15.47 5.20 -43.19
N GLU A 210 14.82 4.68 -42.14
CA GLU A 210 13.80 5.44 -41.38
C GLU A 210 14.43 6.58 -40.58
N PHE A 211 15.65 6.41 -40.11
CA PHE A 211 16.37 7.42 -39.36
C PHE A 211 16.81 8.60 -40.25
N ALA A 212 17.07 8.36 -41.54
CA ALA A 212 17.31 9.40 -42.51
C ALA A 212 16.07 10.28 -42.69
N VAL A 213 14.89 9.68 -42.75
CA VAL A 213 13.61 10.40 -42.79
C VAL A 213 13.40 11.24 -41.53
N LEU A 214 13.72 10.69 -40.36
CA LEU A 214 13.66 11.46 -39.10
C LEU A 214 14.55 12.69 -39.11
N LYS A 215 15.80 12.56 -39.57
CA LYS A 215 16.71 13.68 -39.70
C LYS A 215 16.15 14.76 -40.63
N HIS A 216 15.53 14.35 -41.72
CA HIS A 216 14.89 15.30 -42.65
C HIS A 216 13.69 16.00 -41.97
N ILE A 217 12.86 15.27 -41.23
CA ILE A 217 11.76 15.86 -40.43
C ILE A 217 12.29 16.92 -39.45
N TRP A 218 13.37 16.63 -38.74
CA TRP A 218 13.96 17.54 -37.77
C TRP A 218 14.48 18.80 -38.45
N ALA A 219 15.19 18.66 -39.55
CA ALA A 219 15.68 19.81 -40.30
C ALA A 219 14.54 20.73 -40.83
N LEU A 220 13.42 20.16 -41.25
CA LEU A 220 12.23 20.90 -41.63
C LEU A 220 11.56 21.58 -40.41
N ARG A 221 11.58 20.93 -39.27
CA ARG A 221 11.04 21.49 -38.03
C ARG A 221 11.84 22.66 -37.51
N GLU A 222 13.16 22.57 -37.58
CA GLU A 222 14.09 23.69 -37.24
C GLU A 222 13.87 24.92 -38.15
N LYS A 223 13.46 24.73 -39.41
CA LYS A 223 13.04 25.79 -40.30
C LYS A 223 11.65 26.37 -39.96
N GLY A 224 11.03 25.95 -38.86
CA GLY A 224 9.75 26.45 -38.39
C GLY A 224 8.51 25.87 -39.06
N LEU A 225 8.66 24.76 -39.87
CA LEU A 225 7.49 24.19 -40.52
C LEU A 225 6.62 23.42 -39.51
N GLY A 226 5.31 23.56 -39.62
CA GLY A 226 4.33 22.80 -38.86
C GLY A 226 4.15 21.40 -39.40
N ALA A 227 3.65 20.46 -38.56
CA ALA A 227 3.53 19.03 -38.86
C ALA A 227 2.80 18.73 -40.19
N ARG A 228 1.71 19.43 -40.52
CA ARG A 228 0.98 19.24 -41.78
C ARG A 228 1.81 19.59 -43.02
N LYS A 229 2.61 20.67 -42.98
CA LYS A 229 3.50 21.06 -44.06
C LYS A 229 4.63 20.08 -44.24
N ILE A 230 5.21 19.60 -43.13
CA ILE A 230 6.27 18.57 -43.13
C ILE A 230 5.74 17.27 -43.75
N ALA A 231 4.57 16.81 -43.32
CA ALA A 231 3.95 15.57 -43.87
C ALA A 231 3.72 15.67 -45.38
N LYS A 232 3.22 16.82 -45.88
CA LYS A 232 3.00 17.06 -47.32
C LYS A 232 4.31 17.03 -48.10
N GLN A 233 5.38 17.60 -47.53
CA GLN A 233 6.69 17.68 -48.19
C GLN A 233 7.38 16.33 -48.27
N ILE A 234 7.24 15.48 -47.25
CA ILE A 234 7.78 14.12 -47.22
C ILE A 234 7.04 13.20 -48.21
N GLN A 235 5.72 13.35 -48.36
CA GLN A 235 4.93 12.58 -49.32
C GLN A 235 5.23 12.90 -50.79
N SER A 236 5.81 14.10 -51.03
CA SER A 236 6.15 14.56 -52.40
C SER A 236 7.64 14.35 -52.78
N SER A 237 8.44 13.80 -51.87
CA SER A 237 9.86 13.48 -52.05
C SER A 237 10.05 11.97 -52.19
#